data_a4b4e1c3cbf1b8ce34b6f92cc93cecb3
#
_entry.id   a4b4e1c3cbf1b8ce34b6f92cc93cecb3
#
_cell.length_a   1.000
_cell.length_b   1.000
_cell.length_c   1.000
_cell.angle_alpha   90.00
_cell.angle_beta   90.00
_cell.angle_gamma   90.00
#
_symmetry.space_group_name_H-M   'P 1'
#
loop_
_entity.id
_entity.type
_entity.pdbx_description
1 polymer ?
#
loop_
_entity_poly.entity_id
_entity_poly.type
_entity_poly.pdbx_seq_one_letter_code
_entity_poly.pdbx_strand_id
1 'polypeptide(L)'
;MHADDDGPEQTPATAATVMRYHLSWKHRELDSVMALYHPDIQYNDFFQNRVLGLDELREYVRVSMPRESDEALEHNDRIRVDGNTAFIQYEVTLRGGEGLVSFRSSEAITVKDGLIWRVNEYASLVHEQPNCKSTCTQRPAVSRLGLSPRQLSFMADDLQQYFQRQQPYLDPRLDLQRVAKECGYSRNQISYLLNQVLGQSFYRYVNQARLQHLMRALDSATPPLRVDELAYAAGFNSLSA
;
A
#
# COMPACT_ATOMS: atom_id res chain seq x y z
N MET A 1 -1.19 19.03 -29.47
CA MET A 1 -1.67 17.64 -29.60
C MET A 1 -1.20 17.19 -30.98
N HIS A 2 -0.03 16.54 -31.05
CA HIS A 2 0.53 16.03 -32.28
C HIS A 2 -0.14 14.68 -32.58
N ALA A 3 -0.96 14.65 -33.63
CA ALA A 3 -1.72 13.48 -34.07
C ALA A 3 -0.88 12.49 -34.92
N ASP A 4 0.43 12.71 -35.05
CA ASP A 4 1.25 12.01 -36.02
C ASP A 4 2.02 10.80 -35.46
N ASP A 5 1.83 10.45 -34.18
CA ASP A 5 2.65 9.42 -33.52
C ASP A 5 1.82 8.28 -32.88
N ASP A 6 0.58 8.09 -33.30
CA ASP A 6 -0.35 7.07 -32.76
C ASP A 6 -0.93 6.18 -33.89
N GLY A 7 -0.06 5.68 -34.75
CA GLY A 7 -0.44 4.79 -35.82
C GLY A 7 -0.31 3.29 -35.44
N PRO A 8 -1.07 2.40 -36.10
CA PRO A 8 -1.00 0.94 -35.83
C PRO A 8 0.39 0.35 -36.09
N GLU A 9 1.26 1.03 -36.86
CA GLU A 9 2.66 0.66 -37.06
C GLU A 9 3.50 0.76 -35.77
N GLN A 10 3.09 1.56 -34.79
CA GLN A 10 3.75 1.67 -33.48
C GLN A 10 3.49 0.49 -32.55
N THR A 11 2.40 -0.25 -32.80
CA THR A 11 1.96 -1.37 -31.92
C THR A 11 3.05 -2.38 -31.60
N PRO A 12 3.87 -2.89 -32.54
CA PRO A 12 4.92 -3.87 -32.23
C PRO A 12 6.03 -3.28 -31.33
N ALA A 13 6.43 -2.04 -31.58
CA ALA A 13 7.47 -1.35 -30.80
C ALA A 13 6.98 -1.06 -29.38
N THR A 14 5.75 -0.58 -29.25
CA THR A 14 5.07 -0.34 -27.97
C THR A 14 4.96 -1.65 -27.17
N ALA A 15 4.51 -2.74 -27.81
CA ALA A 15 4.42 -4.04 -27.18
C ALA A 15 5.78 -4.53 -26.65
N ALA A 16 6.86 -4.35 -27.43
CA ALA A 16 8.21 -4.73 -27.02
C ALA A 16 8.71 -3.92 -25.80
N THR A 17 8.47 -2.61 -25.78
CA THR A 17 8.85 -1.72 -24.66
C THR A 17 8.08 -2.08 -23.40
N VAL A 18 6.75 -2.23 -23.48
CA VAL A 18 5.90 -2.56 -22.33
C VAL A 18 6.17 -3.97 -21.81
N MET A 19 6.49 -4.93 -22.69
CA MET A 19 6.89 -6.28 -22.26
C MET A 19 8.21 -6.24 -21.47
N ARG A 20 9.22 -5.48 -21.95
CA ARG A 20 10.47 -5.29 -21.19
C ARG A 20 10.23 -4.66 -19.83
N TYR A 21 9.41 -3.60 -19.78
CA TYR A 21 9.01 -2.94 -18.55
C TYR A 21 8.39 -3.92 -17.56
N HIS A 22 7.41 -4.69 -18.03
CA HIS A 22 6.77 -5.72 -17.22
C HIS A 22 7.74 -6.77 -16.68
N LEU A 23 8.62 -7.30 -17.52
CA LEU A 23 9.60 -8.31 -17.13
C LEU A 23 10.61 -7.75 -16.13
N SER A 24 11.07 -6.50 -16.31
CA SER A 24 11.97 -5.84 -15.37
C SER A 24 11.34 -5.67 -13.98
N TRP A 25 10.05 -5.34 -13.90
CA TRP A 25 9.31 -5.33 -12.64
C TRP A 25 9.23 -6.71 -11.99
N LYS A 26 8.90 -7.73 -12.79
CA LYS A 26 8.79 -9.11 -12.32
C LYS A 26 10.13 -9.65 -11.82
N HIS A 27 11.23 -9.29 -12.49
CA HIS A 27 12.58 -9.69 -12.10
C HIS A 27 13.21 -8.78 -11.03
N ARG A 28 12.51 -7.74 -10.60
CA ARG A 28 12.97 -6.80 -9.57
C ARG A 28 14.21 -6.00 -9.98
N GLU A 29 14.31 -5.67 -11.26
CA GLU A 29 15.44 -4.97 -11.86
C GLU A 29 15.18 -3.46 -11.90
N LEU A 30 15.46 -2.75 -10.80
CA LEU A 30 15.21 -1.31 -10.67
C LEU A 30 15.81 -0.50 -11.80
N ASP A 31 17.10 -0.71 -12.10
CA ASP A 31 17.79 0.09 -13.13
C ASP A 31 17.25 -0.21 -14.53
N SER A 32 16.84 -1.45 -14.80
CA SER A 32 16.18 -1.83 -16.07
C SER A 32 14.82 -1.14 -16.22
N VAL A 33 14.04 -1.03 -15.14
CA VAL A 33 12.77 -0.26 -15.15
C VAL A 33 13.05 1.21 -15.40
N MET A 34 14.00 1.81 -14.67
CA MET A 34 14.33 3.23 -14.81
C MET A 34 14.83 3.60 -16.20
N ALA A 35 15.58 2.70 -16.85
CA ALA A 35 16.09 2.90 -18.22
C ALA A 35 14.98 2.92 -19.30
N LEU A 36 13.77 2.46 -18.98
CA LEU A 36 12.63 2.46 -19.88
C LEU A 36 11.79 3.74 -19.81
N TYR A 37 11.99 4.58 -18.80
CA TYR A 37 11.25 5.84 -18.70
C TYR A 37 11.87 6.94 -19.56
N HIS A 38 11.00 7.68 -20.21
CA HIS A 38 11.38 8.88 -20.94
C HIS A 38 11.84 9.98 -19.97
N PRO A 39 12.82 10.85 -20.32
CA PRO A 39 13.22 11.96 -19.45
C PRO A 39 12.08 12.86 -18.98
N ASP A 40 11.06 13.07 -19.84
CA ASP A 40 9.87 13.89 -19.56
C ASP A 40 8.68 13.01 -19.15
N ILE A 41 8.91 11.89 -18.46
CA ILE A 41 7.87 10.98 -18.00
C ILE A 41 6.82 11.70 -17.13
N GLN A 42 5.56 11.39 -17.35
CA GLN A 42 4.41 11.77 -16.53
C GLN A 42 3.78 10.51 -15.96
N TYR A 43 4.12 10.19 -14.74
CA TYR A 43 3.50 9.06 -14.03
C TYR A 43 2.33 9.57 -13.19
N ASN A 44 1.13 9.32 -13.64
CA ASN A 44 -0.10 9.72 -12.96
C ASN A 44 -0.58 8.56 -12.08
N ASP A 45 -0.35 8.66 -10.80
CA ASP A 45 -0.95 7.78 -9.80
C ASP A 45 -2.32 8.34 -9.41
N PHE A 46 -3.38 7.84 -10.04
CA PHE A 46 -4.75 8.29 -9.77
C PHE A 46 -5.30 7.79 -8.42
N PHE A 47 -4.62 6.85 -7.82
CA PHE A 47 -4.97 6.40 -6.49
C PHE A 47 -4.48 7.39 -5.43
N GLN A 48 -3.27 7.92 -5.57
CA GLN A 48 -2.72 8.97 -4.70
C GLN A 48 -3.07 10.39 -5.15
N ASN A 49 -3.64 10.56 -6.34
CA ASN A 49 -3.83 11.85 -6.98
C ASN A 49 -2.51 12.65 -7.09
N ARG A 50 -1.45 11.99 -7.55
CA ARG A 50 -0.10 12.54 -7.72
C ARG A 50 0.38 12.38 -9.15
N VAL A 51 1.21 13.30 -9.58
CA VAL A 51 2.00 13.19 -10.82
C VAL A 51 3.47 13.15 -10.40
N LEU A 52 4.17 12.10 -10.83
CA LEU A 52 5.59 11.89 -10.53
C LEU A 52 6.42 12.11 -11.78
N GLY A 53 7.49 12.88 -11.66
CA GLY A 53 8.55 12.99 -12.65
C GLY A 53 9.65 11.94 -12.43
N LEU A 54 10.65 11.94 -13.32
CA LEU A 54 11.70 10.94 -13.33
C LEU A 54 12.48 10.86 -11.99
N ASP A 55 12.76 12.00 -11.37
CA ASP A 55 13.52 12.07 -10.12
C ASP A 55 12.78 11.40 -8.95
N GLU A 56 11.47 11.59 -8.88
CA GLU A 56 10.63 10.99 -7.85
C GLU A 56 10.35 9.50 -8.13
N LEU A 57 10.32 9.11 -9.41
CA LEU A 57 10.01 7.74 -9.83
C LEU A 57 11.04 6.74 -9.36
N ARG A 58 12.32 7.07 -9.27
CA ARG A 58 13.34 6.12 -8.83
C ARG A 58 13.05 5.59 -7.42
N GLU A 59 12.73 6.49 -6.49
CA GLU A 59 12.37 6.10 -5.14
C GLU A 59 11.02 5.40 -5.10
N TYR A 60 10.05 5.90 -5.85
CA TYR A 60 8.74 5.27 -6.00
C TYR A 60 8.86 3.82 -6.49
N VAL A 61 9.59 3.55 -7.58
CA VAL A 61 9.82 2.21 -8.11
C VAL A 61 10.60 1.35 -7.11
N ARG A 62 11.67 1.88 -6.51
CA ARG A 62 12.50 1.16 -5.52
C ARG A 62 11.68 0.63 -4.35
N VAL A 63 10.80 1.47 -3.82
CA VAL A 63 9.91 1.07 -2.73
C VAL A 63 8.69 0.30 -3.21
N SER A 64 8.33 0.29 -4.54
CA SER A 64 7.20 -0.37 -5.20
C SER A 64 7.47 -1.80 -5.62
N MET A 65 8.72 -2.19 -5.76
CA MET A 65 9.07 -3.56 -6.16
C MET A 65 8.84 -4.54 -5.01
N PRO A 66 8.28 -5.73 -5.29
CA PRO A 66 8.28 -6.83 -4.34
C PRO A 66 9.71 -7.13 -3.87
N ARG A 67 9.93 -7.36 -2.58
CA ARG A 67 11.26 -7.60 -2.00
C ARG A 67 11.41 -8.99 -1.43
N GLU A 68 10.36 -9.46 -0.78
CA GLU A 68 10.35 -10.73 -0.07
C GLU A 68 9.89 -11.88 -0.99
N SER A 69 10.18 -13.12 -0.58
CA SER A 69 9.86 -14.32 -1.37
C SER A 69 8.36 -14.61 -1.46
N ASP A 70 7.57 -14.08 -0.53
CA ASP A 70 6.12 -14.21 -0.45
C ASP A 70 5.38 -13.01 -1.07
N GLU A 71 6.11 -12.01 -1.53
CA GLU A 71 5.57 -10.90 -2.31
C GLU A 71 5.62 -11.25 -3.80
N ALA A 72 4.56 -10.91 -4.52
CA ALA A 72 4.42 -11.25 -5.93
C ALA A 72 3.76 -10.13 -6.74
N LEU A 73 4.08 -10.09 -8.02
CA LEU A 73 3.36 -9.33 -9.02
C LEU A 73 2.92 -10.30 -10.11
N GLU A 74 1.60 -10.47 -10.24
CA GLU A 74 1.00 -11.42 -11.17
C GLU A 74 0.06 -10.72 -12.15
N HIS A 75 0.19 -11.04 -13.43
CA HIS A 75 -0.73 -10.51 -14.45
C HIS A 75 -2.04 -11.27 -14.44
N ASN A 76 -3.12 -10.52 -14.41
CA ASN A 76 -4.48 -11.06 -14.43
C ASN A 76 -5.05 -11.18 -15.85
N ASP A 77 -4.46 -10.46 -16.81
CA ASP A 77 -4.92 -10.45 -18.20
C ASP A 77 -3.73 -10.25 -19.16
N ARG A 78 -3.97 -10.53 -20.46
CA ARG A 78 -3.00 -10.25 -21.51
C ARG A 78 -2.76 -8.75 -21.65
N ILE A 79 -1.54 -8.36 -21.98
CA ILE A 79 -1.21 -6.98 -22.35
C ILE A 79 -1.92 -6.69 -23.69
N ARG A 80 -2.69 -5.62 -23.71
CA ARG A 80 -3.35 -5.10 -24.92
C ARG A 80 -2.62 -3.87 -25.39
N VAL A 81 -2.37 -3.79 -26.70
CA VAL A 81 -1.63 -2.68 -27.29
C VAL A 81 -2.40 -2.17 -28.50
N ASP A 82 -2.55 -0.85 -28.59
CA ASP A 82 -3.11 -0.16 -29.72
C ASP A 82 -2.26 1.08 -29.99
N GLY A 83 -1.66 1.18 -31.19
CA GLY A 83 -0.74 2.24 -31.52
C GLY A 83 0.41 2.39 -30.52
N ASN A 84 0.56 3.57 -29.96
CA ASN A 84 1.58 3.90 -28.96
C ASN A 84 1.16 3.63 -27.52
N THR A 85 -0.04 3.07 -27.28
CA THR A 85 -0.59 2.89 -25.93
C THR A 85 -0.85 1.43 -25.63
N ALA A 86 -0.42 0.99 -24.45
CA ALA A 86 -0.66 -0.34 -23.92
C ALA A 86 -1.48 -0.29 -22.65
N PHE A 87 -2.28 -1.34 -22.43
CA PHE A 87 -3.06 -1.56 -21.21
C PHE A 87 -2.59 -2.84 -20.54
N ILE A 88 -2.20 -2.74 -19.28
CA ILE A 88 -1.81 -3.88 -18.46
C ILE A 88 -2.70 -3.96 -17.22
N GLN A 89 -2.92 -5.19 -16.75
CA GLN A 89 -3.65 -5.45 -15.51
C GLN A 89 -2.90 -6.51 -14.72
N TYR A 90 -2.69 -6.22 -13.45
CA TYR A 90 -1.96 -7.12 -12.57
C TYR A 90 -2.50 -7.04 -11.13
N GLU A 91 -2.17 -8.06 -10.37
CA GLU A 91 -2.32 -8.07 -8.92
C GLU A 91 -0.93 -8.05 -8.30
N VAL A 92 -0.73 -7.16 -7.37
CA VAL A 92 0.49 -7.10 -6.55
C VAL A 92 0.15 -7.47 -5.13
N THR A 93 0.89 -8.42 -4.58
CA THR A 93 0.81 -8.83 -3.19
C THR A 93 2.08 -8.38 -2.48
N LEU A 94 1.92 -7.60 -1.44
CA LEU A 94 2.99 -7.03 -0.65
C LEU A 94 2.81 -7.37 0.81
N ARG A 95 3.91 -7.44 1.57
CA ARG A 95 3.87 -7.65 3.01
C ARG A 95 3.42 -6.37 3.72
N GLY A 96 2.32 -6.44 4.45
CA GLY A 96 1.88 -5.44 5.40
C GLY A 96 2.20 -5.85 6.84
N GLY A 97 1.93 -4.99 7.81
CA GLY A 97 2.26 -5.20 9.22
C GLY A 97 1.66 -6.47 9.89
N GLU A 98 0.55 -6.99 9.38
CA GLU A 98 -0.13 -8.19 9.93
C GLU A 98 -0.28 -9.32 8.90
N GLY A 99 0.36 -9.23 7.74
CA GLY A 99 0.27 -10.25 6.70
C GLY A 99 0.37 -9.70 5.29
N LEU A 100 0.01 -10.53 4.32
CA LEU A 100 0.03 -10.15 2.92
C LEU A 100 -1.20 -9.32 2.57
N VAL A 101 -1.01 -8.28 1.77
CA VAL A 101 -2.06 -7.40 1.26
C VAL A 101 -1.99 -7.38 -0.25
N SER A 102 -3.10 -7.66 -0.93
CA SER A 102 -3.17 -7.72 -2.38
C SER A 102 -3.91 -6.53 -2.97
N PHE A 103 -3.42 -6.06 -4.10
CA PHE A 103 -3.98 -4.94 -4.85
C PHE A 103 -4.13 -5.32 -6.31
N ARG A 104 -5.25 -4.91 -6.93
CA ARG A 104 -5.39 -4.92 -8.39
C ARG A 104 -5.02 -3.57 -8.94
N SER A 105 -4.12 -3.57 -9.91
CA SER A 105 -3.74 -2.38 -10.65
C SER A 105 -4.03 -2.53 -12.14
N SER A 106 -4.39 -1.42 -12.74
CA SER A 106 -4.52 -1.28 -14.19
C SER A 106 -3.72 -0.07 -14.62
N GLU A 107 -2.89 -0.22 -15.63
CA GLU A 107 -2.11 0.89 -16.17
C GLU A 107 -2.41 1.09 -17.66
N ALA A 108 -2.57 2.36 -18.06
CA ALA A 108 -2.48 2.78 -19.44
C ALA A 108 -1.10 3.43 -19.65
N ILE A 109 -0.27 2.78 -20.48
CA ILE A 109 1.13 3.14 -20.69
C ILE A 109 1.28 3.68 -22.11
N THR A 110 1.67 4.95 -22.25
CA THR A 110 1.96 5.56 -23.56
C THR A 110 3.47 5.59 -23.79
N VAL A 111 3.90 5.04 -24.93
CA VAL A 111 5.29 4.99 -25.36
C VAL A 111 5.55 6.09 -26.39
N LYS A 112 6.69 6.78 -26.25
CA LYS A 112 7.20 7.77 -27.19
C LYS A 112 8.69 7.55 -27.37
N ASP A 113 9.16 7.58 -28.62
CA ASP A 113 10.58 7.36 -28.96
C ASP A 113 11.17 6.07 -28.37
N GLY A 114 10.33 5.01 -28.26
CA GLY A 114 10.70 3.72 -27.66
C GLY A 114 10.79 3.69 -26.15
N LEU A 115 10.46 4.79 -25.45
CA LEU A 115 10.48 4.93 -24.00
C LEU A 115 9.08 5.23 -23.46
N ILE A 116 8.85 4.88 -22.20
CA ILE A 116 7.58 5.12 -21.51
C ILE A 116 7.50 6.61 -21.14
N TRP A 117 6.62 7.32 -21.82
CA TRP A 117 6.44 8.76 -21.66
C TRP A 117 5.29 9.11 -20.70
N ARG A 118 4.25 8.27 -20.63
CA ARG A 118 3.14 8.46 -19.70
C ARG A 118 2.68 7.13 -19.14
N VAL A 119 2.40 7.13 -17.85
CA VAL A 119 1.69 6.04 -17.15
C VAL A 119 0.49 6.62 -16.43
N ASN A 120 -0.67 6.04 -16.65
CA ASN A 120 -1.89 6.31 -15.89
C ASN A 120 -2.19 5.07 -15.07
N GLU A 121 -1.88 5.11 -13.79
CA GLU A 121 -2.10 3.99 -12.88
C GLU A 121 -3.43 4.13 -12.12
N TYR A 122 -4.21 3.05 -12.12
CA TYR A 122 -5.47 2.90 -11.38
C TYR A 122 -5.36 1.67 -10.50
N ALA A 123 -5.23 1.85 -9.19
CA ALA A 123 -5.13 0.76 -8.25
C ALA A 123 -6.37 0.63 -7.35
N SER A 124 -6.67 -0.60 -6.90
CA SER A 124 -7.73 -0.89 -5.94
C SER A 124 -7.32 -2.02 -5.00
N LEU A 125 -7.70 -1.93 -3.73
CA LEU A 125 -7.47 -2.97 -2.74
C LEU A 125 -8.32 -4.21 -3.06
N VAL A 126 -7.72 -5.40 -3.00
CA VAL A 126 -8.45 -6.66 -3.07
C VAL A 126 -8.96 -7.00 -1.67
N HIS A 127 -10.27 -6.94 -1.47
CA HIS A 127 -10.88 -7.47 -0.27
C HIS A 127 -11.26 -8.93 -0.53
N GLU A 128 -10.67 -9.87 0.17
CA GLU A 128 -11.21 -11.22 0.26
C GLU A 128 -12.52 -11.15 1.03
N GLN A 129 -13.64 -11.09 0.29
CA GLN A 129 -14.95 -11.29 0.89
C GLN A 129 -15.24 -12.79 0.98
N PRO A 130 -15.50 -13.35 2.17
CA PRO A 130 -16.13 -14.64 2.25
C PRO A 130 -17.55 -14.52 1.66
N ASN A 131 -17.73 -15.04 0.45
CA ASN A 131 -19.00 -15.24 -0.25
C ASN A 131 -20.15 -14.28 0.13
N CYS A 132 -20.27 -13.18 -0.57
CA CYS A 132 -21.53 -12.46 -0.66
C CYS A 132 -21.75 -11.96 -2.09
N LYS A 133 -22.69 -12.60 -2.79
CA LYS A 133 -23.30 -12.08 -4.02
C LYS A 133 -24.17 -10.90 -3.63
N SER A 134 -23.71 -9.68 -3.85
CA SER A 134 -24.60 -8.54 -3.97
C SER A 134 -23.94 -7.36 -4.67
N THR A 135 -24.60 -6.95 -5.72
CA THR A 135 -24.47 -5.70 -6.47
C THR A 135 -24.49 -4.51 -5.53
N CYS A 136 -23.38 -3.79 -5.41
CA CYS A 136 -23.41 -2.44 -4.89
C CYS A 136 -22.31 -1.58 -5.54
N THR A 137 -22.76 -0.62 -6.34
CA THR A 137 -22.00 0.44 -6.96
C THR A 137 -21.66 1.51 -5.90
N GLN A 138 -20.75 1.20 -4.98
CA GLN A 138 -20.15 2.24 -4.14
C GLN A 138 -18.67 2.39 -4.52
N ARG A 139 -18.29 3.61 -4.94
CA ARG A 139 -16.87 3.97 -5.09
C ARG A 139 -16.15 3.70 -3.78
N PRO A 140 -15.05 2.92 -3.77
CA PRO A 140 -14.33 2.60 -2.56
C PRO A 140 -13.93 3.88 -1.82
N ALA A 141 -14.06 3.90 -0.50
CA ALA A 141 -13.65 5.03 0.35
C ALA A 141 -12.16 5.40 0.18
N VAL A 142 -11.36 4.47 -0.29
CA VAL A 142 -9.93 4.62 -0.64
C VAL A 142 -9.67 5.75 -1.62
N SER A 143 -10.47 5.86 -2.68
CA SER A 143 -10.29 6.92 -3.70
C SER A 143 -10.54 8.34 -3.15
N ARG A 144 -11.17 8.45 -1.98
CA ARG A 144 -11.40 9.73 -1.30
C ARG A 144 -10.26 10.13 -0.36
N LEU A 145 -9.39 9.19 0.01
CA LEU A 145 -8.29 9.41 0.97
C LEU A 145 -6.93 9.59 0.29
N GLY A 146 -6.86 9.42 -1.03
CA GLY A 146 -5.63 9.58 -1.80
C GLY A 146 -4.51 8.64 -1.34
N LEU A 147 -4.84 7.40 -0.93
CA LEU A 147 -3.88 6.41 -0.43
C LEU A 147 -3.61 5.35 -1.48
N SER A 148 -2.35 5.13 -1.82
CA SER A 148 -1.93 3.98 -2.60
C SER A 148 -1.86 2.73 -1.74
N PRO A 149 -1.93 1.55 -2.38
CA PRO A 149 -1.67 0.28 -1.75
C PRO A 149 -0.37 0.25 -0.94
N ARG A 150 0.65 0.84 -1.52
CA ARG A 150 1.96 0.96 -0.94
C ARG A 150 2.03 1.93 0.23
N GLN A 151 1.34 3.08 0.14
CA GLN A 151 1.21 3.95 1.31
C GLN A 151 0.51 3.25 2.47
N LEU A 152 -0.46 2.38 2.19
CA LEU A 152 -1.11 1.57 3.23
C LEU A 152 -0.12 0.60 3.88
N SER A 153 0.79 -0.02 3.11
CA SER A 153 1.87 -0.86 3.67
C SER A 153 2.81 -0.03 4.54
N PHE A 154 3.32 1.11 4.04
CA PHE A 154 4.16 1.98 4.86
C PHE A 154 3.46 2.52 6.09
N MET A 155 2.19 2.90 5.95
CA MET A 155 1.39 3.33 7.11
C MET A 155 1.24 2.21 8.14
N ALA A 156 1.09 0.96 7.70
CA ALA A 156 1.02 -0.20 8.59
C ALA A 156 2.36 -0.41 9.30
N ASP A 157 3.48 -0.33 8.57
CA ASP A 157 4.82 -0.46 9.13
C ASP A 157 5.14 0.69 10.09
N ASP A 158 4.84 1.93 9.72
CA ASP A 158 5.04 3.12 10.56
C ASP A 158 4.21 3.04 11.85
N LEU A 159 2.94 2.62 11.74
CA LEU A 159 2.07 2.40 12.88
C LEU A 159 2.62 1.33 13.81
N GLN A 160 3.06 0.20 13.25
CA GLN A 160 3.64 -0.90 14.01
C GLN A 160 4.94 -0.47 14.69
N GLN A 161 5.86 0.21 13.99
CA GLN A 161 7.10 0.71 14.56
C GLN A 161 6.85 1.74 15.67
N TYR A 162 5.89 2.63 15.47
CA TYR A 162 5.48 3.59 16.50
C TYR A 162 5.00 2.88 17.76
N PHE A 163 4.13 1.88 17.62
CA PHE A 163 3.62 1.10 18.75
C PHE A 163 4.71 0.26 19.43
N GLN A 164 5.66 -0.30 18.67
CA GLN A 164 6.77 -1.07 19.24
C GLN A 164 7.80 -0.20 19.96
N ARG A 165 8.20 0.94 19.37
CA ARG A 165 9.28 1.77 19.89
C ARG A 165 8.82 2.74 20.98
N GLN A 166 7.68 3.39 20.77
CA GLN A 166 7.17 4.44 21.65
C GLN A 166 6.19 3.92 22.71
N GLN A 167 5.63 2.74 22.48
CA GLN A 167 4.63 2.10 23.35
C GLN A 167 3.48 3.05 23.76
N PRO A 168 2.88 3.79 22.79
CA PRO A 168 1.89 4.82 23.10
C PRO A 168 0.65 4.26 23.81
N TYR A 169 0.39 2.97 23.68
CA TYR A 169 -0.72 2.26 24.29
C TYR A 169 -0.67 2.24 25.82
N LEU A 170 0.50 2.55 26.43
CA LEU A 170 0.63 2.68 27.89
C LEU A 170 -0.04 3.95 28.43
N ASP A 171 -0.25 4.97 27.56
CA ASP A 171 -1.05 6.14 27.95
C ASP A 171 -2.55 5.77 27.86
N PRO A 172 -3.28 5.78 29.00
CA PRO A 172 -4.71 5.47 29.01
C PRO A 172 -5.57 6.46 28.22
N ARG A 173 -5.05 7.66 27.92
CA ARG A 173 -5.72 8.72 27.15
C ARG A 173 -5.36 8.72 25.68
N LEU A 174 -4.67 7.67 25.20
CA LEU A 174 -4.31 7.54 23.79
C LEU A 174 -5.56 7.59 22.90
N ASP A 175 -5.55 8.47 21.91
CA ASP A 175 -6.60 8.59 20.92
C ASP A 175 -6.05 8.47 19.49
N LEU A 176 -6.96 8.22 18.54
CA LEU A 176 -6.64 8.04 17.13
C LEU A 176 -6.00 9.28 16.50
N GLN A 177 -6.36 10.48 16.95
CA GLN A 177 -5.84 11.72 16.38
C GLN A 177 -4.36 11.93 16.75
N ARG A 178 -3.99 11.59 17.98
CA ARG A 178 -2.60 11.63 18.45
C ARG A 178 -1.75 10.62 17.67
N VAL A 179 -2.22 9.37 17.55
CA VAL A 179 -1.51 8.34 16.76
C VAL A 179 -1.30 8.80 15.32
N ALA A 180 -2.33 9.32 14.68
CA ALA A 180 -2.25 9.80 13.33
C ALA A 180 -1.21 10.92 13.17
N LYS A 181 -1.22 11.90 14.09
CA LYS A 181 -0.27 13.02 14.10
C LYS A 181 1.18 12.54 14.27
N GLU A 182 1.43 11.65 15.21
CA GLU A 182 2.78 11.15 15.52
C GLU A 182 3.34 10.28 14.36
N CYS A 183 2.48 9.55 13.65
CA CYS A 183 2.86 8.78 12.46
C CYS A 183 2.92 9.64 11.18
N GLY A 184 2.54 10.92 11.22
CA GLY A 184 2.55 11.81 10.04
C GLY A 184 1.37 11.61 9.09
N TYR A 185 0.27 11.03 9.56
CA TYR A 185 -0.92 10.74 8.76
C TYR A 185 -2.16 11.49 9.26
N SER A 186 -3.20 11.55 8.42
CA SER A 186 -4.49 12.06 8.88
C SER A 186 -5.24 11.00 9.70
N ARG A 187 -6.15 11.47 10.59
CA ARG A 187 -7.03 10.59 11.36
C ARG A 187 -7.83 9.63 10.46
N ASN A 188 -8.29 10.12 9.31
CA ASN A 188 -9.08 9.31 8.37
C ASN A 188 -8.24 8.22 7.71
N GLN A 189 -6.96 8.49 7.40
CA GLN A 189 -6.04 7.51 6.85
C GLN A 189 -5.77 6.38 7.84
N ILE A 190 -5.41 6.70 9.10
CA ILE A 190 -5.20 5.66 10.13
C ILE A 190 -6.49 4.90 10.43
N SER A 191 -7.64 5.59 10.50
CA SER A 191 -8.94 4.92 10.67
C SER A 191 -9.25 3.95 9.54
N TYR A 192 -8.96 4.34 8.30
CA TYR A 192 -9.11 3.49 7.13
C TYR A 192 -8.18 2.27 7.19
N LEU A 193 -6.88 2.50 7.47
CA LEU A 193 -5.90 1.43 7.64
C LEU A 193 -6.39 0.39 8.65
N LEU A 194 -6.77 0.83 9.84
CA LEU A 194 -7.22 -0.08 10.91
C LEU A 194 -8.49 -0.86 10.53
N ASN A 195 -9.52 -0.16 10.06
CA ASN A 195 -10.83 -0.79 9.83
C ASN A 195 -10.92 -1.57 8.52
N GLN A 196 -10.26 -1.11 7.46
CA GLN A 196 -10.42 -1.69 6.12
C GLN A 196 -9.24 -2.59 5.72
N VAL A 197 -8.04 -2.33 6.22
CA VAL A 197 -6.85 -3.13 5.88
C VAL A 197 -6.56 -4.15 6.99
N LEU A 198 -6.52 -3.71 8.25
CA LEU A 198 -6.23 -4.58 9.40
C LEU A 198 -7.49 -5.23 10.02
N GLY A 199 -8.67 -4.89 9.52
CA GLY A 199 -9.93 -5.51 9.92
C GLY A 199 -10.32 -5.30 11.39
N GLN A 200 -9.79 -4.26 12.05
CA GLN A 200 -10.04 -4.02 13.48
C GLN A 200 -10.22 -2.54 13.80
N SER A 201 -10.99 -2.26 14.85
CA SER A 201 -11.17 -0.89 15.34
C SER A 201 -9.92 -0.39 16.07
N PHE A 202 -9.74 0.94 16.17
CA PHE A 202 -8.67 1.56 16.94
C PHE A 202 -8.60 1.05 18.38
N TYR A 203 -9.74 0.93 19.04
CA TYR A 203 -9.80 0.41 20.41
C TYR A 203 -9.32 -1.04 20.51
N ARG A 204 -9.71 -1.87 19.56
CA ARG A 204 -9.27 -3.27 19.53
C ARG A 204 -7.76 -3.36 19.31
N TYR A 205 -7.20 -2.57 18.40
CA TYR A 205 -5.77 -2.51 18.13
C TYR A 205 -4.98 -2.11 19.38
N VAL A 206 -5.40 -1.02 20.05
CA VAL A 206 -4.75 -0.55 21.29
C VAL A 206 -4.88 -1.57 22.42
N ASN A 207 -6.07 -2.12 22.62
CA ASN A 207 -6.29 -3.09 23.70
C ASN A 207 -5.52 -4.39 23.48
N GLN A 208 -5.34 -4.82 22.24
CA GLN A 208 -4.49 -5.97 21.92
C GLN A 208 -3.01 -5.71 22.27
N ALA A 209 -2.49 -4.52 21.95
CA ALA A 209 -1.14 -4.12 22.35
C ALA A 209 -0.96 -4.05 23.88
N ARG A 210 -1.95 -3.51 24.60
CA ARG A 210 -1.98 -3.49 26.07
C ARG A 210 -2.00 -4.89 26.67
N LEU A 211 -2.83 -5.78 26.11
CA LEU A 211 -2.91 -7.16 26.57
C LEU A 211 -1.59 -7.91 26.37
N GLN A 212 -0.97 -7.76 25.20
CA GLN A 212 0.34 -8.36 24.93
C GLN A 212 1.43 -7.82 25.88
N HIS A 213 1.38 -6.53 26.22
CA HIS A 213 2.29 -5.94 27.19
C HIS A 213 2.05 -6.52 28.59
N LEU A 214 0.80 -6.59 29.03
CA LEU A 214 0.41 -7.18 30.31
C LEU A 214 0.86 -8.65 30.42
N MET A 215 0.65 -9.47 29.38
CA MET A 215 1.07 -10.86 29.37
C MET A 215 2.59 -11.00 29.53
N ARG A 216 3.37 -10.19 28.80
CA ARG A 216 4.82 -10.18 28.95
C ARG A 216 5.27 -9.74 30.36
N ALA A 217 4.58 -8.77 30.94
CA ALA A 217 4.86 -8.34 32.31
C ALA A 217 4.55 -9.43 33.33
N LEU A 218 3.46 -10.18 33.15
CA LEU A 218 3.11 -11.33 34.01
C LEU A 218 4.14 -12.46 33.93
N ASP A 219 4.63 -12.77 32.70
CA ASP A 219 5.63 -13.83 32.50
C ASP A 219 6.99 -13.51 33.16
N SER A 220 7.31 -12.22 33.31
CA SER A 220 8.59 -11.76 33.89
C SER A 220 8.52 -11.37 35.36
N ALA A 221 7.34 -11.32 35.94
CA ALA A 221 7.15 -10.82 37.31
C ALA A 221 7.33 -11.89 38.37
N THR A 222 7.90 -11.50 39.53
CA THR A 222 8.09 -12.35 40.70
C THR A 222 6.97 -12.13 41.73
N PRO A 223 6.41 -13.18 42.38
CA PRO A 223 5.38 -13.03 43.39
C PRO A 223 5.86 -12.18 44.62
N PRO A 224 4.95 -11.46 45.31
CA PRO A 224 3.51 -11.38 45.09
C PRO A 224 3.11 -10.41 43.96
N LEU A 225 2.25 -10.89 43.05
CA LEU A 225 1.78 -10.17 41.89
C LEU A 225 0.44 -9.46 42.18
N ARG A 226 0.39 -8.15 41.87
CA ARG A 226 -0.86 -7.39 41.84
C ARG A 226 -1.26 -7.18 40.40
N VAL A 227 -2.14 -8.02 39.86
CA VAL A 227 -2.62 -8.00 38.48
C VAL A 227 -3.29 -6.67 38.10
N ASP A 228 -3.98 -6.05 39.05
CA ASP A 228 -4.58 -4.74 38.89
C ASP A 228 -3.54 -3.64 38.63
N GLU A 229 -2.43 -3.62 39.36
CA GLU A 229 -1.32 -2.68 39.15
C GLU A 229 -0.67 -2.87 37.78
N LEU A 230 -0.43 -4.13 37.37
CA LEU A 230 0.12 -4.43 36.06
C LEU A 230 -0.84 -4.06 34.91
N ALA A 231 -2.15 -4.23 35.10
CA ALA A 231 -3.14 -3.80 34.11
C ALA A 231 -3.17 -2.28 33.96
N TYR A 232 -3.14 -1.53 35.06
CA TYR A 232 -3.03 -0.06 34.99
C TYR A 232 -1.71 0.39 34.36
N ALA A 233 -0.59 -0.26 34.70
CA ALA A 233 0.71 0.01 34.06
C ALA A 233 0.72 -0.30 32.56
N ALA A 234 -0.07 -1.26 32.10
CA ALA A 234 -0.27 -1.57 30.69
C ALA A 234 -1.22 -0.57 29.97
N GLY A 235 -1.75 0.43 30.68
CA GLY A 235 -2.57 1.52 30.11
C GLY A 235 -4.09 1.23 30.13
N PHE A 236 -4.57 0.20 30.81
CA PHE A 236 -6.01 -0.01 30.99
C PHE A 236 -6.60 0.99 32.00
N ASN A 237 -7.79 1.51 31.70
CA ASN A 237 -8.51 2.44 32.58
C ASN A 237 -9.40 1.74 33.61
N SER A 238 -9.74 0.47 33.37
CA SER A 238 -10.56 -0.34 34.26
C SER A 238 -10.26 -1.82 34.03
N LEU A 239 -10.56 -2.64 35.05
CA LEU A 239 -10.44 -4.11 34.96
C LEU A 239 -11.63 -4.77 34.26
N SER A 240 -12.64 -3.99 33.87
CA SER A 240 -13.87 -4.48 33.22
C SER A 240 -13.89 -4.21 31.69
N ALA A 241 -12.73 -3.97 31.07
CA ALA A 241 -12.61 -3.67 29.65
C ALA A 241 -12.43 -4.93 28.80
#